data_8997c7a484bce824efaa24fdda040b23
#
_entry.id   8997c7a484bce824efaa24fdda040b23
#
_cell.length_a   1.000
_cell.length_b   1.000
_cell.length_c   1.000
_cell.angle_alpha   90.00
_cell.angle_beta   90.00
_cell.angle_gamma   90.00
#
_symmetry.space_group_name_H-M   'P 1'
#
loop_
_entity.id
_entity.type
_entity.pdbx_description
1 polymer ?
#
loop_
_entity_poly.entity_id
_entity_poly.type
_entity_poly.pdbx_seq_one_letter_code
_entity_poly.pdbx_strand_id
1 'polypeptide(L)'
;VVPLSASHAHSLANLRKTPDEVVAEVARIRAARDAAGSATLIEGGVSTAFGCTLQGEVAESEVLRLMQALLDAGADRVSLADTVGFADPASVQRLFAKARALVGDRLACAHFHDTRGMGLANAYAAWQTGITRFDACLAGIGGCPHAPGASGNVTTEDLEYMLQRMGVTTGVDVPALLALRHRVAGWLAGETLHGALWQAGLPRHAQPTLAAAAV
;
A
#
# COMPACT_ATOMS: atom_id res chain seq x y z
N VAL A 1 -10.97 -2.41 4.47
CA VAL A 1 -9.91 -3.38 4.12
C VAL A 1 -9.87 -4.47 5.17
N VAL A 2 -9.75 -5.75 4.74
CA VAL A 2 -9.50 -6.90 5.61
C VAL A 2 -8.05 -7.33 5.38
N PRO A 3 -7.15 -7.15 6.37
CA PRO A 3 -5.77 -7.54 6.22
C PRO A 3 -5.61 -9.06 6.30
N LEU A 4 -4.84 -9.62 5.36
CA LEU A 4 -4.43 -11.02 5.33
C LEU A 4 -2.91 -11.07 5.11
N SER A 5 -2.18 -11.87 5.85
CA SER A 5 -0.74 -12.04 5.61
C SER A 5 -0.46 -13.28 4.78
N ALA A 6 0.31 -13.15 3.70
CA ALA A 6 0.76 -14.29 2.90
C ALA A 6 1.82 -15.13 3.64
N SER A 7 2.55 -14.55 4.58
CA SER A 7 3.41 -15.29 5.50
C SER A 7 2.57 -15.95 6.60
N HIS A 8 2.64 -17.28 6.68
CA HIS A 8 1.96 -18.04 7.73
C HIS A 8 2.43 -17.63 9.14
N ALA A 9 3.74 -17.50 9.33
CA ALA A 9 4.30 -17.11 10.62
C ALA A 9 3.84 -15.69 11.02
N HIS A 10 3.83 -14.74 10.10
CA HIS A 10 3.35 -13.38 10.37
C HIS A 10 1.84 -13.34 10.60
N SER A 11 1.06 -14.15 9.88
CA SER A 11 -0.39 -14.24 10.08
C SER A 11 -0.71 -14.69 11.51
N LEU A 12 -0.06 -15.74 11.98
CA LEU A 12 -0.24 -16.23 13.38
C LEU A 12 0.22 -15.19 14.42
N ALA A 13 1.37 -14.54 14.20
CA ALA A 13 1.91 -13.57 15.14
C ALA A 13 1.04 -12.29 15.22
N ASN A 14 0.54 -11.80 14.09
CA ASN A 14 -0.16 -10.53 13.99
C ASN A 14 -1.69 -10.66 14.14
N LEU A 15 -2.28 -11.68 13.53
CA LEU A 15 -3.74 -11.87 13.47
C LEU A 15 -4.23 -13.02 14.35
N ARG A 16 -3.32 -13.87 14.89
CA ARG A 16 -3.64 -15.09 15.63
C ARG A 16 -4.51 -16.08 14.82
N LYS A 17 -4.38 -16.02 13.50
CA LYS A 17 -5.10 -16.85 12.53
C LYS A 17 -4.17 -17.25 11.40
N THR A 18 -4.43 -18.41 10.82
CA THR A 18 -3.80 -18.81 9.56
C THR A 18 -4.35 -17.97 8.42
N PRO A 19 -3.65 -17.87 7.27
CA PRO A 19 -4.18 -17.18 6.10
C PRO A 19 -5.55 -17.69 5.67
N ASP A 20 -5.76 -18.99 5.66
CA ASP A 20 -7.03 -19.61 5.25
C ASP A 20 -8.18 -19.33 6.26
N GLU A 21 -7.89 -19.25 7.55
CA GLU A 21 -8.85 -18.78 8.55
C GLU A 21 -9.26 -17.31 8.32
N VAL A 22 -8.33 -16.45 7.88
CA VAL A 22 -8.67 -15.07 7.51
C VAL A 22 -9.54 -15.03 6.25
N VAL A 23 -9.29 -15.88 5.26
CA VAL A 23 -10.17 -16.04 4.09
C VAL A 23 -11.59 -16.43 4.54
N ALA A 24 -11.73 -17.36 5.48
CA ALA A 24 -13.04 -17.73 6.02
C ALA A 24 -13.73 -16.57 6.77
N GLU A 25 -12.98 -15.67 7.41
CA GLU A 25 -13.55 -14.45 8.01
C GLU A 25 -14.10 -13.50 6.94
N VAL A 26 -13.45 -13.38 5.78
CA VAL A 26 -13.97 -12.56 4.66
C VAL A 26 -15.35 -13.05 4.22
N ALA A 27 -15.55 -14.37 4.13
CA ALA A 27 -16.87 -14.93 3.80
C ALA A 27 -17.93 -14.56 4.85
N ARG A 28 -17.57 -14.54 6.15
CA ARG A 28 -18.48 -14.11 7.24
C ARG A 28 -18.78 -12.61 7.16
N ILE A 29 -17.77 -11.78 6.91
CA ILE A 29 -17.94 -10.33 6.72
C ILE A 29 -18.85 -10.06 5.53
N ARG A 30 -18.65 -10.78 4.43
CA ARG A 30 -19.50 -10.72 3.22
C ARG A 30 -20.95 -11.03 3.57
N ALA A 31 -21.20 -12.15 4.25
CA ALA A 31 -22.54 -12.52 4.64
C ALA A 31 -23.21 -11.48 5.57
N ALA A 32 -22.47 -10.93 6.54
CA ALA A 32 -22.97 -9.88 7.43
C ALA A 32 -23.28 -8.57 6.69
N ARG A 33 -22.42 -8.17 5.73
CA ARG A 33 -22.66 -7.01 4.86
C ARG A 33 -23.96 -7.16 4.07
N ASP A 34 -24.11 -8.32 3.42
CA ASP A 34 -25.25 -8.60 2.55
C ASP A 34 -26.56 -8.68 3.37
N ALA A 35 -26.53 -9.28 4.58
CA ALA A 35 -27.66 -9.31 5.49
C ALA A 35 -28.06 -7.91 5.99
N ALA A 36 -27.09 -7.00 6.12
CA ALA A 36 -27.33 -5.61 6.49
C ALA A 36 -27.77 -4.71 5.31
N GLY A 37 -27.85 -5.24 4.10
CA GLY A 37 -28.14 -4.47 2.87
C GLY A 37 -27.10 -3.36 2.59
N SER A 38 -25.86 -3.52 3.08
CA SER A 38 -24.81 -2.49 2.96
C SER A 38 -24.12 -2.55 1.60
N ALA A 39 -23.87 -1.39 1.00
CA ALA A 39 -23.11 -1.24 -0.23
C ALA A 39 -21.58 -1.10 0.01
N THR A 40 -21.11 -1.29 1.25
CA THR A 40 -19.68 -1.17 1.59
C THR A 40 -18.85 -2.19 0.83
N LEU A 41 -17.80 -1.74 0.14
CA LEU A 41 -16.88 -2.62 -0.56
C LEU A 41 -15.93 -3.32 0.44
N ILE A 42 -15.69 -4.59 0.21
CA ILE A 42 -14.73 -5.41 0.96
C ILE A 42 -13.45 -5.53 0.12
N GLU A 43 -12.35 -5.03 0.64
CA GLU A 43 -11.03 -5.21 0.03
C GLU A 43 -10.19 -6.17 0.86
N GLY A 44 -9.68 -7.23 0.22
CA GLY A 44 -8.70 -8.13 0.81
C GLY A 44 -7.28 -7.62 0.60
N GLY A 45 -6.62 -7.15 1.64
CA GLY A 45 -5.24 -6.65 1.59
C GLY A 45 -4.24 -7.76 1.88
N VAL A 46 -3.49 -8.22 0.88
CA VAL A 46 -2.47 -9.26 1.03
C VAL A 46 -1.15 -8.63 1.45
N SER A 47 -0.83 -8.72 2.73
CA SER A 47 0.41 -8.25 3.34
C SER A 47 1.53 -9.29 3.23
N THR A 48 2.78 -8.87 3.46
CA THR A 48 4.00 -9.69 3.33
C THR A 48 4.16 -10.34 1.96
N ALA A 49 3.62 -9.71 0.91
CA ALA A 49 3.59 -10.28 -0.45
C ALA A 49 4.98 -10.45 -1.09
N PHE A 50 5.98 -9.77 -0.57
CA PHE A 50 7.37 -9.79 -1.08
C PHE A 50 8.37 -10.41 -0.09
N GLY A 51 7.87 -11.01 0.98
CA GLY A 51 8.68 -11.60 2.02
C GLY A 51 8.32 -11.13 3.42
N CYS A 52 8.91 -11.75 4.41
CA CYS A 52 8.57 -11.56 5.82
C CYS A 52 9.80 -11.70 6.71
N THR A 53 9.93 -10.84 7.70
CA THR A 53 11.01 -10.90 8.71
C THR A 53 10.94 -12.14 9.60
N LEU A 54 9.76 -12.72 9.79
CA LEU A 54 9.55 -13.91 10.63
C LEU A 54 9.72 -15.23 9.87
N GLN A 55 9.38 -15.24 8.57
CA GLN A 55 9.37 -16.45 7.74
C GLN A 55 10.50 -16.46 6.70
N GLY A 56 10.98 -15.28 6.31
CA GLY A 56 11.87 -15.12 5.17
C GLY A 56 11.09 -15.02 3.86
N GLU A 57 11.35 -15.93 2.94
CA GLU A 57 10.70 -15.95 1.63
C GLU A 57 9.21 -16.28 1.72
N VAL A 58 8.43 -15.60 0.89
CA VAL A 58 7.01 -15.89 0.64
C VAL A 58 6.85 -16.16 -0.85
N ALA A 59 6.39 -17.35 -1.19
CA ALA A 59 6.25 -17.75 -2.58
C ALA A 59 5.18 -16.92 -3.30
N GLU A 60 5.50 -16.40 -4.50
CA GLU A 60 4.52 -15.65 -5.32
C GLU A 60 3.26 -16.49 -5.62
N SER A 61 3.40 -17.80 -5.77
CA SER A 61 2.26 -18.71 -5.98
C SER A 61 1.29 -18.69 -4.79
N GLU A 62 1.79 -18.58 -3.57
CA GLU A 62 0.95 -18.48 -2.37
C GLU A 62 0.24 -17.12 -2.30
N VAL A 63 0.93 -16.04 -2.64
CA VAL A 63 0.33 -14.70 -2.74
C VAL A 63 -0.84 -14.72 -3.73
N LEU A 64 -0.63 -15.26 -4.92
CA LEU A 64 -1.65 -15.34 -5.98
C LEU A 64 -2.81 -16.27 -5.58
N ARG A 65 -2.53 -17.41 -4.94
CA ARG A 65 -3.54 -18.31 -4.39
C ARG A 65 -4.46 -17.60 -3.40
N LEU A 66 -3.87 -16.86 -2.47
CA LEU A 66 -4.61 -16.12 -1.44
C LEU A 66 -5.42 -14.95 -2.02
N MET A 67 -4.91 -14.25 -3.04
CA MET A 67 -5.69 -13.25 -3.77
C MET A 67 -6.97 -13.86 -4.37
N GLN A 68 -6.84 -15.01 -5.05
CA GLN A 68 -7.98 -15.68 -5.63
C GLN A 68 -8.95 -16.15 -4.54
N ALA A 69 -8.45 -16.77 -3.46
CA ALA A 69 -9.26 -17.24 -2.35
C ALA A 69 -10.06 -16.13 -1.67
N LEU A 70 -9.47 -14.92 -1.51
CA LEU A 70 -10.18 -13.75 -0.98
C LEU A 70 -11.34 -13.32 -1.87
N LEU A 71 -11.15 -13.33 -3.20
CA LEU A 71 -12.22 -13.01 -4.15
C LEU A 71 -13.31 -14.05 -4.16
N ASP A 72 -12.94 -15.34 -4.09
CA ASP A 72 -13.90 -16.46 -4.01
C ASP A 72 -14.71 -16.41 -2.69
N ALA A 73 -14.08 -15.97 -1.60
CA ALA A 73 -14.76 -15.72 -0.33
C ALA A 73 -15.67 -14.48 -0.33
N GLY A 74 -15.63 -13.68 -1.40
CA GLY A 74 -16.53 -12.55 -1.61
C GLY A 74 -15.94 -11.19 -1.31
N ALA A 75 -14.62 -11.04 -1.29
CA ALA A 75 -14.01 -9.73 -1.41
C ALA A 75 -14.33 -9.13 -2.79
N ASP A 76 -14.64 -7.85 -2.83
CA ASP A 76 -14.95 -7.16 -4.08
C ASP A 76 -13.66 -6.87 -4.87
N ARG A 77 -12.55 -6.66 -4.17
CA ARG A 77 -11.23 -6.36 -4.73
C ARG A 77 -10.10 -6.78 -3.79
N VAL A 78 -8.89 -6.81 -4.31
CA VAL A 78 -7.67 -7.19 -3.56
C VAL A 78 -6.57 -6.17 -3.78
N SER A 79 -5.65 -6.09 -2.81
CA SER A 79 -4.44 -5.27 -2.88
C SER A 79 -3.21 -6.05 -2.42
N LEU A 80 -2.02 -5.57 -2.81
CA LEU A 80 -0.74 -6.16 -2.44
C LEU A 80 0.09 -5.18 -1.62
N ALA A 81 0.72 -5.71 -0.55
CA ALA A 81 1.54 -4.90 0.33
C ALA A 81 2.94 -5.49 0.57
N ASP A 82 3.94 -4.64 0.42
CA ASP A 82 5.31 -4.86 0.91
C ASP A 82 5.42 -4.37 2.36
N THR A 83 4.97 -5.19 3.27
CA THR A 83 4.81 -4.85 4.70
C THR A 83 6.13 -4.56 5.41
N VAL A 84 7.22 -5.11 4.92
CA VAL A 84 8.53 -5.05 5.59
C VAL A 84 9.63 -4.40 4.74
N GLY A 85 9.28 -3.88 3.57
CA GLY A 85 10.20 -3.21 2.64
C GLY A 85 11.22 -4.19 2.04
N PHE A 86 10.78 -5.38 1.63
CA PHE A 86 11.63 -6.40 0.98
C PHE A 86 11.55 -6.35 -0.55
N ALA A 87 10.54 -5.67 -1.09
CA ALA A 87 10.36 -5.56 -2.53
C ALA A 87 11.45 -4.73 -3.20
N ASP A 88 11.73 -5.09 -4.44
CA ASP A 88 12.49 -4.32 -5.41
C ASP A 88 11.63 -4.08 -6.67
N PRO A 89 11.96 -3.09 -7.52
CA PRO A 89 11.15 -2.76 -8.70
C PRO A 89 10.90 -3.92 -9.66
N ALA A 90 11.85 -4.84 -9.81
CA ALA A 90 11.70 -5.98 -10.73
C ALA A 90 10.72 -7.02 -10.16
N SER A 91 10.81 -7.31 -8.86
CA SER A 91 9.85 -8.19 -8.18
C SER A 91 8.44 -7.59 -8.15
N VAL A 92 8.32 -6.27 -7.97
CA VAL A 92 7.06 -5.55 -8.05
C VAL A 92 6.43 -5.70 -9.44
N GLN A 93 7.16 -5.35 -10.51
CA GLN A 93 6.64 -5.49 -11.87
C GLN A 93 6.18 -6.92 -12.17
N ARG A 94 6.97 -7.91 -11.78
CA ARG A 94 6.67 -9.32 -12.01
C ARG A 94 5.43 -9.78 -11.26
N LEU A 95 5.33 -9.49 -9.95
CA LEU A 95 4.19 -9.94 -9.15
C LEU A 95 2.90 -9.20 -9.52
N PHE A 96 2.94 -7.89 -9.73
CA PHE A 96 1.77 -7.10 -10.12
C PHE A 96 1.27 -7.48 -11.51
N ALA A 97 2.15 -7.79 -12.47
CA ALA A 97 1.74 -8.29 -13.78
C ALA A 97 1.02 -9.65 -13.68
N LYS A 98 1.55 -10.58 -12.87
CA LYS A 98 0.89 -11.88 -12.61
C LYS A 98 -0.46 -11.70 -11.89
N ALA A 99 -0.50 -10.85 -10.89
CA ALA A 99 -1.72 -10.53 -10.15
C ALA A 99 -2.79 -9.92 -11.06
N ARG A 100 -2.43 -8.97 -11.90
CA ARG A 100 -3.36 -8.36 -12.87
C ARG A 100 -3.87 -9.38 -13.91
N ALA A 101 -3.00 -10.26 -14.37
CA ALA A 101 -3.42 -11.34 -15.28
C ALA A 101 -4.42 -12.30 -14.63
N LEU A 102 -4.30 -12.52 -13.30
CA LEU A 102 -5.17 -13.39 -12.53
C LEU A 102 -6.52 -12.75 -12.20
N VAL A 103 -6.51 -11.53 -11.65
CA VAL A 103 -7.70 -10.90 -11.05
C VAL A 103 -8.23 -9.68 -11.82
N GLY A 104 -7.54 -9.25 -12.88
CA GLY A 104 -7.95 -8.12 -13.72
C GLY A 104 -8.05 -6.80 -12.93
N ASP A 105 -9.11 -6.06 -13.19
CA ASP A 105 -9.37 -4.75 -12.57
C ASP A 105 -9.73 -4.84 -11.08
N ARG A 106 -9.89 -6.04 -10.53
CA ARG A 106 -10.05 -6.23 -9.08
C ARG A 106 -8.73 -6.11 -8.31
N LEU A 107 -7.59 -6.02 -8.99
CA LEU A 107 -6.33 -5.58 -8.37
C LEU A 107 -6.40 -4.06 -8.14
N ALA A 108 -6.69 -3.66 -6.90
CA ALA A 108 -7.14 -2.31 -6.61
C ALA A 108 -6.05 -1.35 -6.17
N CYS A 109 -5.07 -1.81 -5.38
CA CYS A 109 -4.14 -0.93 -4.69
C CYS A 109 -2.77 -1.56 -4.50
N ALA A 110 -1.75 -0.73 -4.40
CA ALA A 110 -0.40 -1.09 -3.98
C ALA A 110 -0.02 -0.33 -2.70
N HIS A 111 0.59 -1.05 -1.76
CA HIS A 111 1.05 -0.53 -0.48
C HIS A 111 2.52 -0.88 -0.29
N PHE A 112 3.36 0.13 -0.10
CA PHE A 112 4.80 -0.07 0.07
C PHE A 112 5.33 0.56 1.34
N HIS A 113 6.23 -0.16 2.03
CA HIS A 113 7.07 0.39 3.07
C HIS A 113 8.43 0.82 2.50
N ASP A 114 8.98 1.89 3.08
CA ASP A 114 10.24 2.48 2.63
C ASP A 114 11.44 2.07 3.50
N THR A 115 11.32 0.97 4.23
CA THR A 115 12.30 0.49 5.22
C THR A 115 13.73 0.37 4.65
N ARG A 116 13.87 0.12 3.34
CA ARG A 116 15.17 0.03 2.64
C ARG A 116 15.34 1.09 1.56
N GLY A 117 14.55 2.16 1.61
CA GLY A 117 14.66 3.27 0.66
C GLY A 117 14.21 2.95 -0.76
N MET A 118 13.44 1.87 -0.96
CA MET A 118 12.95 1.47 -2.28
C MET A 118 11.46 1.78 -2.51
N GLY A 119 10.79 2.36 -1.53
CA GLY A 119 9.34 2.54 -1.57
C GLY A 119 8.85 3.34 -2.77
N LEU A 120 9.48 4.49 -3.09
CA LEU A 120 9.12 5.28 -4.28
C LEU A 120 9.43 4.56 -5.59
N ALA A 121 10.57 3.86 -5.68
CA ALA A 121 10.93 3.08 -6.86
C ALA A 121 9.92 1.93 -7.09
N ASN A 122 9.48 1.28 -6.02
CA ASN A 122 8.47 0.24 -6.04
C ASN A 122 7.09 0.80 -6.44
N ALA A 123 6.71 1.97 -5.92
CA ALA A 123 5.47 2.65 -6.32
C ALA A 123 5.49 3.00 -7.82
N TYR A 124 6.61 3.51 -8.33
CA TYR A 124 6.79 3.75 -9.76
C TYR A 124 6.67 2.46 -10.58
N ALA A 125 7.32 1.39 -10.14
CA ALA A 125 7.24 0.09 -10.81
C ALA A 125 5.81 -0.47 -10.85
N ALA A 126 5.05 -0.35 -9.76
CA ALA A 126 3.64 -0.74 -9.72
C ALA A 126 2.78 0.14 -10.64
N TRP A 127 3.03 1.46 -10.67
CA TRP A 127 2.34 2.38 -11.59
C TRP A 127 2.55 1.98 -13.06
N GLN A 128 3.75 1.55 -13.44
CA GLN A 128 4.04 1.06 -14.79
C GLN A 128 3.24 -0.20 -15.17
N THR A 129 2.74 -0.97 -14.19
CA THR A 129 1.83 -2.11 -14.43
C THR A 129 0.37 -1.71 -14.50
N GLY A 130 0.05 -0.41 -14.45
CA GLY A 130 -1.30 0.13 -14.52
C GLY A 130 -2.01 0.27 -13.16
N ILE A 131 -1.29 0.19 -12.05
CA ILE A 131 -1.84 0.54 -10.73
C ILE A 131 -1.99 2.04 -10.62
N THR A 132 -3.18 2.48 -10.20
CA THR A 132 -3.53 3.91 -10.05
C THR A 132 -3.92 4.29 -8.63
N ARG A 133 -3.89 3.35 -7.70
CA ARG A 133 -4.16 3.58 -6.27
C ARG A 133 -2.98 3.12 -5.44
N PHE A 134 -2.59 3.97 -4.52
CA PHE A 134 -1.48 3.71 -3.61
C PHE A 134 -1.88 4.10 -2.19
N ASP A 135 -1.54 3.24 -1.24
CA ASP A 135 -1.56 3.61 0.17
C ASP A 135 -0.22 4.26 0.52
N ALA A 136 -0.29 5.39 1.17
CA ALA A 136 0.86 6.11 1.70
C ALA A 136 0.48 6.80 3.01
N CYS A 137 1.45 7.14 3.84
CA CYS A 137 1.19 7.86 5.06
C CYS A 137 1.95 9.17 5.10
N LEU A 138 1.30 10.20 5.63
CA LEU A 138 1.94 11.49 5.87
C LEU A 138 3.17 11.29 6.77
N ALA A 139 4.31 11.85 6.38
CA ALA A 139 5.57 11.69 7.08
C ALA A 139 6.06 10.23 7.24
N GLY A 140 5.52 9.29 6.47
CA GLY A 140 5.89 7.87 6.54
C GLY A 140 5.45 7.16 7.82
N ILE A 141 4.51 7.72 8.57
CA ILE A 141 4.03 7.18 9.85
C ILE A 141 3.47 5.76 9.66
N GLY A 142 3.77 4.89 10.62
CA GLY A 142 3.25 3.53 10.67
C GLY A 142 4.25 2.49 10.18
N GLY A 143 4.77 1.71 11.13
CA GLY A 143 5.66 0.57 10.88
C GLY A 143 4.99 -0.74 11.23
N CYS A 144 5.65 -1.83 10.89
CA CYS A 144 5.25 -3.16 11.33
C CYS A 144 6.00 -3.52 12.62
N PRO A 145 5.31 -3.90 13.72
CA PRO A 145 5.97 -4.26 14.98
C PRO A 145 6.87 -5.50 14.83
N HIS A 146 6.66 -6.30 13.78
CA HIS A 146 7.47 -7.47 13.46
C HIS A 146 8.61 -7.17 12.46
N ALA A 147 8.87 -5.90 12.13
CA ALA A 147 9.97 -5.47 11.27
C ALA A 147 10.89 -4.51 12.02
N PRO A 148 11.89 -5.02 12.77
CA PRO A 148 12.85 -4.19 13.48
C PRO A 148 13.56 -3.21 12.53
N GLY A 149 13.65 -1.93 12.92
CA GLY A 149 14.24 -0.87 12.10
C GLY A 149 13.39 -0.40 10.92
N ALA A 150 12.10 -0.78 10.89
CA ALA A 150 11.18 -0.29 9.86
C ALA A 150 11.04 1.23 9.95
N SER A 151 11.32 1.93 8.83
CA SER A 151 11.10 3.38 8.73
C SER A 151 9.64 3.75 8.52
N GLY A 152 8.78 2.78 8.20
CA GLY A 152 7.36 3.00 7.96
C GLY A 152 6.97 2.99 6.49
N ASN A 153 5.81 3.57 6.22
CA ASN A 153 5.23 3.66 4.89
C ASN A 153 6.03 4.59 3.96
N VAL A 154 5.83 4.43 2.66
CA VAL A 154 6.14 5.50 1.70
C VAL A 154 5.44 6.78 2.15
N THR A 155 6.16 7.90 2.13
CA THR A 155 5.57 9.19 2.52
C THR A 155 4.62 9.69 1.44
N THR A 156 3.46 10.18 1.85
CA THR A 156 2.47 10.73 0.92
C THR A 156 3.05 11.89 0.13
N GLU A 157 3.81 12.77 0.80
CA GLU A 157 4.36 13.97 0.19
C GLU A 157 5.40 13.67 -0.91
N ASP A 158 6.27 12.68 -0.70
CA ASP A 158 7.26 12.30 -1.71
C ASP A 158 6.60 11.56 -2.88
N LEU A 159 5.63 10.68 -2.59
CA LEU A 159 4.86 9.97 -3.60
C LEU A 159 4.07 10.94 -4.49
N GLU A 160 3.37 11.88 -3.89
CA GLU A 160 2.61 12.90 -4.60
C GLU A 160 3.50 13.78 -5.46
N TYR A 161 4.64 14.22 -4.91
CA TYR A 161 5.62 14.99 -5.68
C TYR A 161 6.13 14.21 -6.88
N MET A 162 6.50 12.93 -6.71
CA MET A 162 6.94 12.07 -7.81
C MET A 162 5.86 11.97 -8.89
N LEU A 163 4.62 11.62 -8.52
CA LEU A 163 3.52 11.43 -9.46
C LEU A 163 3.21 12.72 -10.24
N GLN A 164 3.14 13.86 -9.55
CA GLN A 164 2.90 15.15 -10.20
C GLN A 164 4.04 15.55 -11.16
N ARG A 165 5.30 15.28 -10.78
CA ARG A 165 6.46 15.53 -11.66
C ARG A 165 6.46 14.64 -12.92
N MET A 166 5.81 13.49 -12.84
CA MET A 166 5.57 12.60 -13.97
C MET A 166 4.36 13.00 -14.82
N GLY A 167 3.65 14.07 -14.45
CA GLY A 167 2.45 14.55 -15.18
C GLY A 167 1.16 13.83 -14.77
N VAL A 168 1.18 13.06 -13.69
CA VAL A 168 -0.04 12.40 -13.17
C VAL A 168 -0.84 13.40 -12.36
N THR A 169 -2.12 13.56 -12.69
CA THR A 169 -3.04 14.41 -11.92
C THR A 169 -3.62 13.60 -10.77
N THR A 170 -3.22 13.89 -9.54
CA THR A 170 -3.68 13.22 -8.34
C THR A 170 -4.81 13.97 -7.63
N GLY A 171 -4.92 15.27 -7.89
CA GLY A 171 -5.86 16.16 -7.20
C GLY A 171 -5.38 16.63 -5.82
N VAL A 172 -4.17 16.25 -5.41
CA VAL A 172 -3.60 16.64 -4.11
C VAL A 172 -2.84 17.97 -4.23
N ASP A 173 -3.14 18.90 -3.36
CA ASP A 173 -2.40 20.15 -3.19
C ASP A 173 -1.15 19.89 -2.34
N VAL A 174 0.01 19.73 -2.98
CA VAL A 174 1.26 19.43 -2.28
C VAL A 174 1.70 20.55 -1.32
N PRO A 175 1.60 21.84 -1.62
CA PRO A 175 1.80 22.90 -0.65
C PRO A 175 0.96 22.76 0.61
N ALA A 176 -0.34 22.51 0.46
CA ALA A 176 -1.24 22.30 1.59
C ALA A 176 -0.89 21.00 2.37
N LEU A 177 -0.49 19.94 1.67
CA LEU A 177 -0.01 18.70 2.29
C LEU A 177 1.23 18.91 3.15
N LEU A 178 2.21 19.69 2.67
CA LEU A 178 3.41 20.04 3.42
C LEU A 178 3.09 20.91 4.66
N ALA A 179 2.14 21.83 4.53
CA ALA A 179 1.67 22.62 5.67
C ALA A 179 0.99 21.73 6.74
N LEU A 180 0.18 20.76 6.30
CA LEU A 180 -0.43 19.77 7.21
C LEU A 180 0.65 18.91 7.89
N ARG A 181 1.63 18.43 7.14
CA ARG A 181 2.74 17.65 7.67
C ARG A 181 3.51 18.40 8.76
N HIS A 182 3.71 19.73 8.59
CA HIS A 182 4.32 20.56 9.62
C HIS A 182 3.52 20.57 10.93
N ARG A 183 2.20 20.66 10.84
CA ARG A 183 1.31 20.59 12.01
C ARG A 183 1.36 19.22 12.69
N VAL A 184 1.35 18.13 11.90
CA VAL A 184 1.45 16.75 12.41
C VAL A 184 2.78 16.54 13.13
N ALA A 185 3.90 17.07 12.59
CA ALA A 185 5.19 17.02 13.27
C ALA A 185 5.16 17.69 14.66
N GLY A 186 4.42 18.78 14.81
CA GLY A 186 4.22 19.41 16.11
C GLY A 186 3.39 18.57 17.10
N TRP A 187 2.42 17.79 16.60
CA TRP A 187 1.62 16.90 17.44
C TRP A 187 2.36 15.62 17.85
N LEU A 188 3.30 15.18 17.03
CA LEU A 188 4.09 13.96 17.22
C LEU A 188 5.54 14.30 17.59
N ALA A 189 5.72 15.29 18.45
CA ALA A 189 7.04 15.68 18.92
C ALA A 189 7.72 14.49 19.62
N GLY A 190 8.90 14.11 19.11
CA GLY A 190 9.67 12.95 19.59
C GLY A 190 9.54 11.70 18.72
N GLU A 191 8.59 11.64 17.78
CA GLU A 191 8.51 10.56 16.80
C GLU A 191 9.46 10.79 15.62
N THR A 192 10.03 9.72 15.08
CA THR A 192 10.82 9.78 13.84
C THR A 192 9.90 9.94 12.66
N LEU A 193 10.01 11.07 11.97
CA LEU A 193 9.24 11.38 10.77
C LEU A 193 10.15 11.37 9.55
N HIS A 194 9.68 10.78 8.45
CA HIS A 194 10.43 10.58 7.22
C HIS A 194 9.95 11.54 6.10
N GLY A 195 10.61 11.50 4.96
CA GLY A 195 10.28 12.25 3.76
C GLY A 195 11.40 13.19 3.31
N ALA A 196 11.74 13.13 2.03
CA ALA A 196 12.78 13.95 1.42
C ALA A 196 12.25 15.33 1.03
N LEU A 197 11.04 15.40 0.47
CA LEU A 197 10.43 16.65 0.03
C LEU A 197 10.23 17.64 1.17
N TRP A 198 9.89 17.14 2.35
CA TRP A 198 9.73 17.97 3.55
C TRP A 198 11.02 18.71 3.92
N GLN A 199 12.18 18.06 3.80
CA GLN A 199 13.47 18.64 4.12
C GLN A 199 13.97 19.60 3.03
N ALA A 200 13.80 19.20 1.76
CA ALA A 200 14.27 19.94 0.60
C ALA A 200 13.36 21.12 0.22
N GLY A 201 12.07 21.03 0.52
CA GLY A 201 11.05 21.94 0.02
C GLY A 201 10.76 21.78 -1.47
N LEU A 202 9.76 22.51 -1.95
CA LEU A 202 9.42 22.53 -3.37
C LEU A 202 10.44 23.34 -4.17
N PRO A 203 10.87 22.88 -5.36
CA PRO A 203 11.71 23.68 -6.25
C PRO A 203 11.03 25.00 -6.63
N ARG A 204 11.79 26.09 -6.69
CA ARG A 204 11.24 27.43 -6.99
C ARG A 204 10.48 27.54 -8.32
N HIS A 205 10.68 26.59 -9.24
CA HIS A 205 10.03 26.52 -10.56
C HIS A 205 8.95 25.44 -10.65
N ALA A 206 8.67 24.74 -9.58
CA ALA A 206 7.60 23.74 -9.51
C ALA A 206 6.30 24.38 -8.99
N GLN A 207 5.85 25.47 -9.60
CA GLN A 207 4.44 25.82 -9.46
C GLN A 207 3.63 24.72 -10.18
N PRO A 208 2.66 24.08 -9.54
CA PRO A 208 1.77 23.19 -10.24
C PRO A 208 1.08 24.01 -11.32
N THR A 209 1.27 23.66 -12.56
CA THR A 209 0.37 24.08 -13.62
C THR A 209 -0.96 23.41 -13.28
N LEU A 210 -1.85 24.13 -12.63
CA LEU A 210 -3.27 23.81 -12.66
C LEU A 210 -3.66 23.87 -14.14
N ALA A 211 -3.50 22.73 -14.83
CA ALA A 211 -4.10 22.57 -16.14
C ALA A 211 -5.60 22.73 -15.91
N ALA A 212 -6.13 23.80 -16.45
CA ALA A 212 -7.53 24.14 -16.40
C ALA A 212 -8.36 22.89 -16.68
N ALA A 213 -9.31 22.59 -15.80
CA ALA A 213 -10.40 21.69 -16.08
C ALA A 213 -11.04 22.18 -17.37
N ALA A 214 -10.77 21.49 -18.47
CA ALA A 214 -11.54 21.65 -19.69
C ALA A 214 -12.74 20.72 -19.57
N VAL A 215 -13.89 21.34 -19.36
CA VAL A 215 -15.28 21.01 -19.63
C VAL A 215 -15.57 19.58 -20.12
#